data_64696567e55d7aead63704cb54546d59
#
_entry.id   64696567e55d7aead63704cb54546d59
#
_cell.length_a   1.000
_cell.length_b   1.000
_cell.length_c   1.000
_cell.angle_alpha   90.00
_cell.angle_beta   90.00
_cell.angle_gamma   90.00
#
_symmetry.space_group_name_H-M   'P 1'
#
loop_
_entity.id
_entity.type
_entity.pdbx_description
1 polymer ?
#
loop_
_entity_poly.entity_id
_entity_poly.type
_entity_poly.pdbx_seq_one_letter_code
_entity_poly.pdbx_strand_id
1 'polypeptide(L)'
;DLNAIPRPSKHEDRVVEWLHQWDSEKGLQSLQDEVGNVLIKKDATLGMEGRKTVVLQSHVDMVCQKNEATDFDFMTEGIRMVVDGDWVRADGTTLGADNGIGVASILAVLESSDVAHPALEALFTIDEETGMTGALGLQGGFLSGDILLNLDTEDDDEISIGCAGGVDLTSRGTYTPEETVKKGNAAL
;
A
#
# COMPACT_ATOMS: atom_id res chain seq x y z
N ASP A 1 10.81 -9.55 5.51
CA ASP A 1 11.63 -8.64 4.68
C ASP A 1 10.94 -7.27 4.51
N LEU A 2 9.69 -7.20 4.06
CA LEU A 2 8.98 -5.93 3.79
C LEU A 2 9.02 -4.95 4.98
N ASN A 3 8.74 -5.42 6.19
CA ASN A 3 8.72 -4.58 7.39
C ASN A 3 10.11 -4.09 7.86
N ALA A 4 11.19 -4.59 7.27
CA ALA A 4 12.52 -4.03 7.47
C ALA A 4 12.78 -2.77 6.64
N ILE A 5 11.88 -2.44 5.69
CA ILE A 5 12.02 -1.33 4.77
C ILE A 5 11.14 -0.17 5.24
N PRO A 6 11.69 1.00 5.56
CA PRO A 6 10.91 2.21 5.77
C PRO A 6 10.06 2.55 4.55
N ARG A 7 8.74 2.68 4.76
CA ARG A 7 7.76 2.93 3.68
C ARG A 7 6.61 3.85 4.09
N PRO A 8 6.89 5.00 4.73
CA PRO A 8 5.85 5.97 5.00
C PRO A 8 5.20 6.47 3.72
N SER A 9 3.92 6.81 3.76
CA SER A 9 3.22 7.46 2.64
C SER A 9 4.00 8.66 2.12
N LYS A 10 4.12 8.80 0.81
CA LYS A 10 4.93 9.80 0.08
C LYS A 10 6.46 9.65 0.21
N HIS A 11 6.93 8.53 0.78
CA HIS A 11 8.35 8.20 0.93
C HIS A 11 8.61 6.72 0.63
N GLU A 12 7.98 6.23 -0.45
CA GLU A 12 7.98 4.81 -0.83
C GLU A 12 9.19 4.42 -1.71
N ASP A 13 10.08 5.34 -2.04
CA ASP A 13 11.21 5.09 -2.96
C ASP A 13 11.98 3.82 -2.63
N ARG A 14 12.23 3.54 -1.33
CA ARG A 14 12.99 2.37 -0.89
C ARG A 14 12.25 1.06 -1.12
N VAL A 15 10.94 1.02 -0.87
CA VAL A 15 10.15 -0.19 -1.09
C VAL A 15 9.91 -0.42 -2.58
N VAL A 16 9.79 0.64 -3.37
CA VAL A 16 9.70 0.58 -4.84
C VAL A 16 11.01 0.02 -5.41
N GLU A 17 12.17 0.54 -4.98
CA GLU A 17 13.48 0.02 -5.39
C GLU A 17 13.66 -1.45 -4.99
N TRP A 18 13.22 -1.81 -3.79
CA TRP A 18 13.26 -3.19 -3.32
C TRP A 18 12.38 -4.12 -4.16
N LEU A 19 11.19 -3.69 -4.58
CA LEU A 19 10.33 -4.47 -5.48
C LEU A 19 11.01 -4.72 -6.83
N HIS A 20 11.67 -3.72 -7.41
CA HIS A 20 12.42 -3.86 -8.66
C HIS A 20 13.64 -4.79 -8.52
N GLN A 21 14.30 -4.78 -7.37
CA GLN A 21 15.36 -5.74 -7.10
C GLN A 21 14.80 -7.15 -6.93
N TRP A 22 13.72 -7.29 -6.17
CA TRP A 22 13.08 -8.56 -5.88
C TRP A 22 12.58 -9.25 -7.17
N ASP A 23 11.91 -8.53 -8.07
CA ASP A 23 11.42 -9.10 -9.33
C ASP A 23 12.57 -9.54 -10.24
N SER A 24 13.63 -8.76 -10.31
CA SER A 24 14.84 -9.09 -11.06
C SER A 24 15.51 -10.39 -10.54
N GLU A 25 15.60 -10.56 -9.23
CA GLU A 25 16.12 -11.78 -8.60
C GLU A 25 15.25 -13.01 -8.89
N LYS A 26 13.94 -12.83 -9.11
CA LYS A 26 12.98 -13.89 -9.47
C LYS A 26 12.86 -14.11 -10.97
N GLY A 27 13.56 -13.31 -11.80
CA GLY A 27 13.48 -13.41 -13.26
C GLY A 27 12.15 -12.94 -13.82
N LEU A 28 11.42 -12.10 -13.06
CA LEU A 28 10.19 -11.43 -13.48
C LEU A 28 10.52 -10.08 -14.15
N GLN A 29 9.51 -9.39 -14.63
CA GLN A 29 9.65 -8.06 -15.22
C GLN A 29 8.68 -7.11 -14.57
N SER A 30 9.19 -5.99 -14.10
CA SER A 30 8.39 -4.89 -13.60
C SER A 30 8.40 -3.67 -14.53
N LEU A 31 7.32 -2.92 -14.44
CA LEU A 31 7.14 -1.61 -15.04
C LEU A 31 6.79 -0.64 -13.90
N GLN A 32 7.21 0.60 -14.03
CA GLN A 32 6.80 1.68 -13.15
C GLN A 32 6.07 2.74 -13.97
N ASP A 33 4.95 3.24 -13.46
CA ASP A 33 4.24 4.35 -14.09
C ASP A 33 4.80 5.72 -13.68
N GLU A 34 4.25 6.79 -14.27
CA GLU A 34 4.73 8.16 -14.02
C GLU A 34 4.49 8.64 -12.59
N VAL A 35 3.53 8.05 -11.86
CA VAL A 35 3.24 8.44 -10.47
C VAL A 35 3.99 7.61 -9.44
N GLY A 36 4.59 6.48 -9.85
CA GLY A 36 5.40 5.64 -8.98
C GLY A 36 4.83 4.26 -8.66
N ASN A 37 3.66 3.90 -9.19
CA ASN A 37 3.13 2.54 -9.05
C ASN A 37 4.02 1.51 -9.75
N VAL A 38 4.12 0.33 -9.17
CA VAL A 38 4.89 -0.79 -9.74
C VAL A 38 3.94 -1.87 -10.22
N LEU A 39 4.17 -2.36 -11.44
CA LEU A 39 3.44 -3.47 -12.03
C LEU A 39 4.41 -4.60 -12.35
N ILE A 40 4.23 -5.76 -11.70
CA ILE A 40 5.01 -6.98 -11.98
C ILE A 40 4.13 -7.96 -12.74
N LYS A 41 4.64 -8.51 -13.84
CA LYS A 41 3.91 -9.48 -14.66
C LYS A 41 4.47 -10.88 -14.51
N LYS A 42 3.57 -11.86 -14.49
CA LYS A 42 3.91 -13.29 -14.48
C LYS A 42 3.04 -14.03 -15.49
N ASP A 43 3.67 -14.80 -16.36
CA ASP A 43 2.99 -15.62 -17.37
C ASP A 43 2.13 -16.71 -16.69
N ALA A 44 1.08 -17.15 -17.39
CA ALA A 44 0.23 -18.25 -16.93
C ALA A 44 1.02 -19.55 -16.76
N THR A 45 0.65 -20.34 -15.77
CA THR A 45 1.15 -21.72 -15.65
C THR A 45 0.59 -22.60 -16.74
N LEU A 46 1.29 -23.70 -17.01
CA LEU A 46 0.92 -24.68 -18.05
C LEU A 46 -0.55 -25.12 -17.90
N GLY A 47 -1.33 -24.95 -18.97
CA GLY A 47 -2.76 -25.28 -19.03
C GLY A 47 -3.70 -24.16 -18.53
N MET A 48 -3.18 -23.01 -18.14
CA MET A 48 -3.95 -21.84 -17.70
C MET A 48 -3.90 -20.66 -18.68
N GLU A 49 -3.19 -20.79 -19.82
CA GLU A 49 -2.90 -19.71 -20.77
C GLU A 49 -4.17 -19.11 -21.42
N GLY A 50 -5.22 -19.92 -21.55
CA GLY A 50 -6.51 -19.48 -22.10
C GLY A 50 -7.46 -18.81 -21.09
N ARG A 51 -7.03 -18.61 -19.87
CA ARG A 51 -7.84 -17.98 -18.83
C ARG A 51 -7.68 -16.47 -18.85
N LYS A 52 -8.64 -15.75 -18.27
CA LYS A 52 -8.59 -14.31 -18.07
C LYS A 52 -7.42 -13.93 -17.18
N THR A 53 -6.71 -12.87 -17.55
CA THR A 53 -5.65 -12.30 -16.75
C THR A 53 -6.21 -11.69 -15.47
N VAL A 54 -5.57 -11.97 -14.35
CA VAL A 54 -5.95 -11.46 -13.03
C VAL A 54 -4.96 -10.39 -12.57
N VAL A 55 -5.48 -9.25 -12.18
CA VAL A 55 -4.73 -8.19 -11.49
C VAL A 55 -4.88 -8.43 -9.99
N LEU A 56 -3.76 -8.56 -9.28
CA LEU A 56 -3.68 -8.55 -7.83
C LEU A 56 -3.18 -7.18 -7.40
N GLN A 57 -3.92 -6.47 -6.56
CA GLN A 57 -3.56 -5.11 -6.18
C GLN A 57 -3.46 -4.94 -4.67
N SER A 58 -2.44 -4.19 -4.25
CA SER A 58 -2.16 -3.82 -2.86
C SER A 58 -1.39 -2.51 -2.82
N HIS A 59 -1.47 -1.74 -1.71
CA HIS A 59 -0.62 -0.57 -1.55
C HIS A 59 0.64 -0.88 -0.74
N VAL A 60 1.72 -0.13 -1.00
CA VAL A 60 3.03 -0.38 -0.39
C VAL A 60 3.36 0.53 0.78
N ASP A 61 2.70 1.66 0.90
CA ASP A 61 2.87 2.58 2.03
C ASP A 61 2.18 2.06 3.29
N MET A 62 2.36 2.76 4.39
CA MET A 62 1.74 2.44 5.67
C MET A 62 1.54 3.69 6.52
N VAL A 63 0.53 3.67 7.38
CA VAL A 63 0.35 4.65 8.46
C VAL A 63 1.50 4.57 9.45
N CYS A 64 2.13 5.71 9.72
CA CYS A 64 3.27 5.83 10.62
C CYS A 64 2.85 6.50 11.93
N GLN A 65 2.49 5.70 12.93
CA GLN A 65 2.14 6.15 14.27
C GLN A 65 2.94 5.38 15.34
N LYS A 66 3.28 6.05 16.42
CA LYS A 66 3.97 5.45 17.56
C LYS A 66 3.46 5.97 18.89
N ASN A 67 3.68 5.20 19.95
CA ASN A 67 3.41 5.65 21.30
C ASN A 67 4.35 6.81 21.68
N GLU A 68 3.90 7.71 22.52
CA GLU A 68 4.67 8.91 22.93
C GLU A 68 6.05 8.58 23.51
N ALA A 69 6.16 7.47 24.26
CA ALA A 69 7.40 7.04 24.88
C ALA A 69 8.32 6.22 23.96
N THR A 70 7.88 5.90 22.73
CA THR A 70 8.66 5.07 21.82
C THR A 70 9.66 5.94 21.04
N ASP A 71 10.94 5.62 21.19
CA ASP A 71 11.99 6.20 20.35
C ASP A 71 12.11 5.38 19.05
N PHE A 72 11.61 5.95 17.95
CA PHE A 72 11.56 5.29 16.65
C PHE A 72 11.46 6.33 15.52
N ASP A 73 12.21 6.13 14.45
CA ASP A 73 12.18 6.97 13.25
C ASP A 73 11.71 6.16 12.04
N PHE A 74 10.47 6.37 11.62
CA PHE A 74 9.87 5.71 10.46
C PHE A 74 10.60 5.98 9.13
N MET A 75 11.41 7.03 9.07
CA MET A 75 12.18 7.34 7.86
C MET A 75 13.45 6.49 7.72
N THR A 76 13.92 5.91 8.80
CA THR A 76 15.23 5.24 8.82
C THR A 76 15.20 3.84 9.40
N GLU A 77 14.22 3.51 10.23
CA GLU A 77 14.13 2.22 10.93
C GLU A 77 13.02 1.34 10.35
N GLY A 78 13.33 0.03 10.24
CA GLY A 78 12.32 -1.00 9.97
C GLY A 78 11.49 -1.30 11.23
N ILE A 79 10.26 -1.76 11.03
CA ILE A 79 9.32 -2.07 12.12
C ILE A 79 9.86 -3.20 13.00
N ARG A 80 9.93 -2.96 14.32
CA ARG A 80 10.37 -3.92 15.32
C ARG A 80 9.22 -4.88 15.65
N MET A 81 9.18 -6.02 14.95
CA MET A 81 8.14 -7.03 15.14
C MET A 81 8.42 -7.92 16.35
N VAL A 82 7.37 -8.24 17.09
CA VAL A 82 7.41 -9.14 18.25
C VAL A 82 6.34 -10.22 18.08
N VAL A 83 6.71 -11.49 18.33
CA VAL A 83 5.76 -12.60 18.38
C VAL A 83 5.22 -12.70 19.79
N ASP A 84 3.89 -12.61 19.93
CA ASP A 84 3.16 -12.66 21.19
C ASP A 84 2.07 -13.72 21.09
N GLY A 85 2.38 -14.96 21.49
CA GLY A 85 1.53 -16.12 21.29
C GLY A 85 1.25 -16.37 19.80
N ASP A 86 -0.02 -16.29 19.40
CA ASP A 86 -0.47 -16.48 18.01
C ASP A 86 -0.48 -15.15 17.21
N TRP A 87 0.01 -14.07 17.79
CA TRP A 87 -0.01 -12.74 17.20
C TRP A 87 1.40 -12.25 16.83
N VAL A 88 1.47 -11.46 15.76
CA VAL A 88 2.62 -10.62 15.46
C VAL A 88 2.23 -9.18 15.74
N ARG A 89 3.01 -8.50 16.56
CA ARG A 89 2.81 -7.09 16.97
C ARG A 89 4.00 -6.24 16.63
N ALA A 90 3.82 -4.95 16.55
CA ALA A 90 4.92 -3.98 16.52
C ALA A 90 5.22 -3.48 17.95
N ASP A 91 6.49 -3.23 18.22
CA ASP A 91 6.94 -2.70 19.52
C ASP A 91 6.76 -1.18 19.56
N GLY A 92 5.60 -0.76 20.06
CA GLY A 92 5.25 0.64 20.30
C GLY A 92 4.93 1.48 19.05
N THR A 93 4.81 0.85 17.89
CA THR A 93 4.47 1.50 16.61
C THR A 93 3.31 0.82 15.91
N THR A 94 2.80 1.41 14.82
CA THR A 94 2.00 0.70 13.82
C THR A 94 2.80 -0.44 13.21
N LEU A 95 2.12 -1.53 12.83
CA LEU A 95 2.75 -2.74 12.26
C LEU A 95 2.93 -2.66 10.74
N GLY A 96 2.04 -1.95 10.06
CA GLY A 96 1.99 -1.93 8.59
C GLY A 96 1.50 -3.24 7.98
N ALA A 97 0.66 -4.00 8.71
CA ALA A 97 -0.03 -5.16 8.16
C ALA A 97 -1.03 -4.74 7.08
N ASP A 98 -1.63 -3.61 7.26
CA ASP A 98 -2.30 -2.80 6.25
C ASP A 98 -1.24 -1.96 5.48
N ASN A 99 -1.01 -2.19 4.20
CA ASN A 99 -1.44 -3.37 3.43
C ASN A 99 -0.26 -4.34 3.18
N GLY A 100 0.67 -4.44 4.14
CA GLY A 100 1.84 -5.32 4.04
C GLY A 100 1.49 -6.81 3.89
N ILE A 101 0.34 -7.26 4.41
CA ILE A 101 -0.14 -8.64 4.22
C ILE A 101 -0.57 -8.86 2.77
N GLY A 102 -1.28 -7.91 2.17
CA GLY A 102 -1.65 -7.96 0.76
C GLY A 102 -0.42 -8.02 -0.14
N VAL A 103 0.55 -7.11 0.09
CA VAL A 103 1.84 -7.12 -0.63
C VAL A 103 2.54 -8.47 -0.49
N ALA A 104 2.68 -9.00 0.74
CA ALA A 104 3.35 -10.28 0.99
C ALA A 104 2.63 -11.45 0.33
N SER A 105 1.30 -11.46 0.33
CA SER A 105 0.47 -12.49 -0.33
C SER A 105 0.68 -12.48 -1.84
N ILE A 106 0.68 -11.32 -2.46
CA ILE A 106 0.96 -11.16 -3.90
C ILE A 106 2.36 -11.68 -4.23
N LEU A 107 3.37 -11.28 -3.47
CA LEU A 107 4.75 -11.72 -3.69
C LEU A 107 4.90 -13.24 -3.52
N ALA A 108 4.20 -13.84 -2.55
CA ALA A 108 4.19 -15.29 -2.36
C ALA A 108 3.58 -16.03 -3.55
N VAL A 109 2.51 -15.52 -4.15
CA VAL A 109 1.91 -16.06 -5.38
C VAL A 109 2.85 -15.90 -6.58
N LEU A 110 3.49 -14.73 -6.70
CA LEU A 110 4.47 -14.48 -7.76
C LEU A 110 5.71 -15.40 -7.64
N GLU A 111 6.18 -15.68 -6.44
CA GLU A 111 7.33 -16.56 -6.20
C GLU A 111 6.98 -18.05 -6.35
N SER A 112 5.72 -18.42 -6.11
CA SER A 112 5.29 -19.83 -6.12
C SER A 112 5.51 -20.49 -7.48
N SER A 113 5.97 -21.73 -7.44
CA SER A 113 6.12 -22.61 -8.61
C SER A 113 5.09 -23.75 -8.66
N ASP A 114 4.28 -23.90 -7.61
CA ASP A 114 3.33 -25.02 -7.44
C ASP A 114 1.86 -24.55 -7.42
N VAL A 115 1.59 -23.26 -7.36
CA VAL A 115 0.25 -22.69 -7.50
C VAL A 115 -0.08 -22.51 -8.97
N ALA A 116 -1.12 -23.22 -9.47
CA ALA A 116 -1.63 -23.01 -10.83
C ALA A 116 -2.36 -21.66 -10.92
N HIS A 117 -1.98 -20.82 -11.90
CA HIS A 117 -2.55 -19.48 -12.06
C HIS A 117 -2.63 -19.07 -13.54
N PRO A 118 -3.60 -18.22 -13.94
CA PRO A 118 -3.59 -17.55 -15.24
C PRO A 118 -2.44 -16.54 -15.32
N ALA A 119 -2.35 -15.81 -16.42
CA ALA A 119 -1.45 -14.64 -16.45
C ALA A 119 -1.81 -13.69 -15.30
N LEU A 120 -0.79 -13.20 -14.60
CA LEU A 120 -0.94 -12.30 -13.45
C LEU A 120 -0.32 -10.94 -13.74
N GLU A 121 -1.00 -9.93 -13.26
CA GLU A 121 -0.51 -8.55 -13.13
C GLU A 121 -0.57 -8.17 -11.66
N ALA A 122 0.57 -7.99 -11.02
CA ALA A 122 0.66 -7.55 -9.63
C ALA A 122 0.89 -6.04 -9.60
N LEU A 123 -0.13 -5.29 -9.20
CA LEU A 123 -0.11 -3.84 -9.09
C LEU A 123 0.14 -3.43 -7.64
N PHE A 124 1.23 -2.73 -7.42
CA PHE A 124 1.60 -2.14 -6.15
C PHE A 124 1.45 -0.62 -6.24
N THR A 125 0.47 -0.07 -5.54
CA THR A 125 0.18 1.36 -5.54
C THR A 125 0.88 2.08 -4.40
N ILE A 126 1.14 3.37 -4.60
CA ILE A 126 1.75 4.26 -3.60
C ILE A 126 0.72 5.20 -2.99
N ASP A 127 1.05 5.76 -1.81
CA ASP A 127 0.31 6.85 -1.14
C ASP A 127 -1.20 6.60 -1.02
N GLU A 128 -1.58 5.40 -0.60
CA GLU A 128 -2.99 5.06 -0.35
C GLU A 128 -3.50 5.83 0.87
N GLU A 129 -2.76 5.74 1.98
CA GLU A 129 -3.14 6.17 3.33
C GLU A 129 -3.32 7.69 3.48
N THR A 130 -2.76 8.50 2.60
CA THR A 130 -2.81 9.97 2.72
C THR A 130 -3.39 10.70 1.53
N GLY A 131 -3.63 10.03 0.40
CA GLY A 131 -4.13 10.73 -0.78
C GLY A 131 -4.52 9.86 -1.95
N MET A 132 -4.32 8.55 -1.89
CA MET A 132 -4.55 7.62 -2.99
C MET A 132 -3.89 8.06 -4.30
N THR A 133 -2.72 8.73 -4.19
CA THR A 133 -2.05 9.35 -5.35
C THR A 133 -1.75 8.33 -6.44
N GLY A 134 -1.30 7.13 -6.05
CA GLY A 134 -1.02 6.05 -6.97
C GLY A 134 -2.26 5.59 -7.73
N ALA A 135 -3.35 5.29 -7.03
CA ALA A 135 -4.58 4.81 -7.64
C ALA A 135 -5.26 5.87 -8.51
N LEU A 136 -5.32 7.13 -8.05
CA LEU A 136 -5.91 8.25 -8.79
C LEU A 136 -5.08 8.65 -10.01
N GLY A 137 -3.77 8.47 -9.96
CA GLY A 137 -2.84 8.79 -11.05
C GLY A 137 -2.69 7.70 -12.09
N LEU A 138 -3.24 6.50 -11.85
CA LEU A 138 -3.12 5.35 -12.74
C LEU A 138 -3.75 5.65 -14.11
N GLN A 139 -2.96 5.50 -15.16
CA GLN A 139 -3.40 5.80 -16.52
C GLN A 139 -4.03 4.58 -17.21
N GLY A 140 -5.03 4.84 -18.04
CA GLY A 140 -5.65 3.79 -18.86
C GLY A 140 -4.63 3.12 -19.78
N GLY A 141 -4.68 1.78 -19.84
CA GLY A 141 -3.77 0.97 -20.66
C GLY A 141 -2.50 0.51 -19.94
N PHE A 142 -2.25 0.92 -18.69
CA PHE A 142 -1.16 0.38 -17.87
C PHE A 142 -1.42 -1.07 -17.48
N LEU A 143 -2.66 -1.39 -17.15
CA LEU A 143 -3.16 -2.74 -16.88
C LEU A 143 -3.82 -3.32 -18.13
N SER A 144 -3.74 -4.64 -18.28
CA SER A 144 -4.41 -5.41 -19.31
C SER A 144 -5.33 -6.52 -18.77
N GLY A 145 -5.32 -6.73 -17.46
CA GLY A 145 -6.10 -7.79 -16.81
C GLY A 145 -7.61 -7.56 -16.87
N ASP A 146 -8.35 -8.66 -16.89
CA ASP A 146 -9.82 -8.69 -16.97
C ASP A 146 -10.50 -8.68 -15.59
N ILE A 147 -9.80 -9.14 -14.57
CA ILE A 147 -10.31 -9.31 -13.20
C ILE A 147 -9.32 -8.62 -12.26
N LEU A 148 -9.81 -7.71 -11.43
CA LEU A 148 -9.02 -7.08 -10.39
C LEU A 148 -9.44 -7.59 -9.02
N LEU A 149 -8.48 -8.07 -8.25
CA LEU A 149 -8.61 -8.45 -6.86
C LEU A 149 -7.76 -7.49 -6.02
N ASN A 150 -8.44 -6.62 -5.28
CA ASN A 150 -7.81 -5.78 -4.28
C ASN A 150 -7.68 -6.58 -2.99
N LEU A 151 -6.47 -6.62 -2.42
CA LEU A 151 -6.16 -7.35 -1.19
C LEU A 151 -6.09 -6.43 0.03
N ASP A 152 -6.88 -5.36 -0.02
CA ASP A 152 -6.94 -4.32 0.99
C ASP A 152 -8.29 -4.41 1.72
N THR A 153 -8.43 -5.43 2.54
CA THR A 153 -9.62 -5.72 3.33
C THR A 153 -9.22 -6.24 4.72
N GLU A 154 -9.99 -5.87 5.74
CA GLU A 154 -9.81 -6.34 7.11
C GLU A 154 -10.62 -7.60 7.39
N ASP A 155 -11.71 -7.84 6.66
CA ASP A 155 -12.56 -9.01 6.82
C ASP A 155 -12.02 -10.20 6.03
N ASP A 156 -11.73 -11.29 6.70
CA ASP A 156 -11.10 -12.49 6.12
C ASP A 156 -12.11 -13.53 5.59
N ASP A 157 -13.40 -13.32 5.82
CA ASP A 157 -14.49 -14.22 5.45
C ASP A 157 -15.47 -13.63 4.42
N GLU A 158 -15.25 -12.40 3.94
CA GLU A 158 -16.10 -11.72 2.97
C GLU A 158 -15.36 -11.31 1.69
N ILE A 159 -16.09 -11.30 0.58
CA ILE A 159 -15.68 -10.67 -0.67
C ILE A 159 -16.61 -9.52 -0.96
N SER A 160 -16.07 -8.30 -0.94
CA SER A 160 -16.84 -7.08 -1.15
C SER A 160 -16.65 -6.51 -2.56
N ILE A 161 -17.68 -5.87 -3.09
CA ILE A 161 -17.62 -5.10 -4.33
C ILE A 161 -17.91 -3.64 -3.98
N GLY A 162 -16.89 -2.79 -4.13
CA GLY A 162 -16.95 -1.37 -3.78
C GLY A 162 -16.60 -1.11 -2.31
N CYS A 163 -16.50 0.16 -1.97
CA CYS A 163 -16.20 0.65 -0.62
C CYS A 163 -16.94 1.96 -0.33
N ALA A 164 -16.79 2.49 0.88
CA ALA A 164 -17.28 3.81 1.23
C ALA A 164 -16.59 4.89 0.38
N GLY A 165 -17.34 5.89 -0.01
CA GLY A 165 -16.80 7.07 -0.69
C GLY A 165 -16.62 8.23 0.29
N GLY A 166 -15.76 9.17 -0.07
CA GLY A 166 -15.51 10.40 0.66
C GLY A 166 -15.36 11.59 -0.27
N VAL A 167 -15.49 12.79 0.30
CA VAL A 167 -15.21 14.05 -0.39
C VAL A 167 -14.54 15.02 0.56
N ASP A 168 -13.40 15.56 0.13
CA ASP A 168 -12.71 16.62 0.85
C ASP A 168 -13.12 17.98 0.30
N LEU A 169 -13.57 18.88 1.20
CA LEU A 169 -13.93 20.24 0.87
C LEU A 169 -12.96 21.21 1.53
N THR A 170 -12.23 21.96 0.72
CA THR A 170 -11.32 23.00 1.20
C THR A 170 -11.92 24.37 0.94
N SER A 171 -12.17 25.16 2.00
CA SER A 171 -12.54 26.57 1.90
C SER A 171 -11.35 27.44 2.26
N ARG A 172 -11.04 28.40 1.41
CA ARG A 172 -9.98 29.40 1.65
C ARG A 172 -10.58 30.79 1.72
N GLY A 173 -10.31 31.49 2.80
CA GLY A 173 -10.73 32.88 2.99
C GLY A 173 -9.54 33.78 3.40
N THR A 174 -9.61 35.04 3.06
CA THR A 174 -8.66 36.06 3.54
C THR A 174 -9.38 36.89 4.59
N TYR A 175 -8.76 37.06 5.75
CA TYR A 175 -9.29 37.93 6.81
C TYR A 175 -8.17 38.82 7.37
N THR A 176 -8.56 39.95 7.87
CA THR A 176 -7.65 40.85 8.61
C THR A 176 -7.89 40.59 10.09
N PRO A 177 -6.88 40.18 10.88
CA PRO A 177 -7.03 40.04 12.32
C PRO A 177 -7.33 41.39 12.96
N GLU A 178 -8.34 41.41 13.83
CA GLU A 178 -8.59 42.57 14.69
C GLU A 178 -8.14 42.26 16.13
N GLU A 179 -7.59 43.25 16.83
CA GLU A 179 -7.27 43.06 18.24
C GLU A 179 -8.56 42.87 19.05
N THR A 180 -8.69 41.68 19.64
CA THR A 180 -9.80 41.44 20.56
C THR A 180 -9.60 42.23 21.85
N VAL A 181 -10.53 43.09 22.17
CA VAL A 181 -10.60 43.74 23.48
C VAL A 181 -10.77 42.64 24.53
N LYS A 182 -9.76 42.47 25.39
CA LYS A 182 -9.80 41.52 26.49
C LYS A 182 -10.99 41.78 27.43
N LYS A 183 -12.15 41.21 27.13
CA LYS A 183 -13.25 41.07 28.07
C LYS A 183 -13.91 39.73 27.88
N GLY A 184 -13.58 38.80 28.74
CA GLY A 184 -14.27 37.53 28.88
C GLY A 184 -13.69 36.38 28.05
N ASN A 185 -13.64 35.21 28.64
CA ASN A 185 -13.27 33.96 27.98
C ASN A 185 -14.31 33.63 26.91
N ALA A 186 -14.03 33.93 25.67
CA ALA A 186 -14.68 33.27 24.55
C ALA A 186 -13.72 32.25 24.02
N ALA A 187 -13.90 30.97 24.42
CA ALA A 187 -13.37 29.87 23.66
C ALA A 187 -14.33 29.68 22.46
N LEU A 188 -13.80 29.72 21.26
CA LEU A 188 -14.41 29.13 20.09
C LEU A 188 -13.89 27.69 19.95
#